data_0d074f3995612d506e4155dd2918d56e
#
_entry.id   0d074f3995612d506e4155dd2918d56e
#
_cell.length_a   1.000
_cell.length_b   1.000
_cell.length_c   1.000
_cell.angle_alpha   90.00
_cell.angle_beta   90.00
_cell.angle_gamma   90.00
#
_symmetry.space_group_name_H-M   'P 1'
#
loop_
_entity.id
_entity.type
_entity.pdbx_description
1 polymer ?
#
loop_
_entity_poly.entity_id
_entity_poly.type
_entity_poly.pdbx_seq_one_letter_code
_entity_poly.pdbx_strand_id
1 'polypeptide(L)'
;MAQFDVYENPNSGSKEIYPFMLNVETDQLGVLDTTVVVPLCRLETLKKPARHLNPVFTVQEEMYCMLTQQISGISNKNLGHTVTNLSSCRSEILAALDFLITAV
;
A
#
# COMPACT_ATOMS: atom_id res chain seq x y z
N MET A 1 9.35 0.73 11.74
CA MET A 1 8.33 0.69 10.67
C MET A 1 7.38 1.86 10.85
N ALA A 2 7.36 2.74 9.89
CA ALA A 2 6.54 3.96 9.99
C ALA A 2 5.31 3.87 9.09
N GLN A 3 4.22 4.50 9.53
CA GLN A 3 3.02 4.62 8.71
C GLN A 3 3.39 5.25 7.36
N PHE A 4 2.84 4.71 6.29
CA PHE A 4 3.06 5.11 4.89
C PHE A 4 4.44 4.74 4.32
N ASP A 5 5.24 3.96 5.06
CA ASP A 5 6.41 3.34 4.46
C ASP A 5 5.98 2.37 3.36
N VAL A 6 6.75 2.36 2.28
CA VAL A 6 6.57 1.43 1.16
C VAL A 6 7.66 0.39 1.23
N TYR A 7 7.28 -0.88 1.27
CA TYR A 7 8.19 -2.02 1.38
C TYR A 7 8.21 -2.82 0.10
N GLU A 8 9.36 -3.39 -0.22
CA GLU A 8 9.41 -4.39 -1.28
C GLU A 8 8.60 -5.61 -0.86
N ASN A 9 7.92 -6.22 -1.81
CA ASN A 9 7.24 -7.49 -1.60
C ASN A 9 8.26 -8.61 -1.85
N PRO A 10 8.69 -9.36 -0.81
CA PRO A 10 9.70 -10.39 -1.00
C PRO A 10 9.14 -11.71 -1.54
N ASN A 11 7.83 -11.84 -1.68
CA ASN A 11 7.20 -13.07 -2.14
C ASN A 11 7.41 -13.26 -3.63
N SER A 12 8.22 -14.25 -4.02
CA SER A 12 8.54 -14.50 -5.43
C SER A 12 7.31 -14.86 -6.28
N GLY A 13 6.25 -15.36 -5.65
CA GLY A 13 5.03 -15.74 -6.36
C GLY A 13 4.10 -14.58 -6.68
N SER A 14 4.28 -13.43 -6.03
CA SER A 14 3.37 -12.29 -6.22
C SER A 14 4.06 -10.96 -6.51
N LYS A 15 5.37 -10.87 -6.36
CA LYS A 15 6.08 -9.58 -6.49
C LYS A 15 6.02 -8.98 -7.91
N GLU A 16 5.77 -9.78 -8.93
CA GLU A 16 5.63 -9.24 -10.28
C GLU A 16 4.32 -8.47 -10.45
N ILE A 17 3.26 -8.93 -9.77
CA ILE A 17 1.95 -8.27 -9.82
C ILE A 17 1.89 -7.16 -8.77
N TYR A 18 2.39 -7.45 -7.56
CA TYR A 18 2.36 -6.53 -6.41
C TYR A 18 3.79 -6.28 -5.94
N PRO A 19 4.56 -5.43 -6.65
CA PRO A 19 5.98 -5.25 -6.30
C PRO A 19 6.20 -4.58 -4.95
N PHE A 20 5.22 -3.83 -4.44
CA PHE A 20 5.36 -3.11 -3.18
C PHE A 20 4.14 -3.27 -2.29
N MET A 21 4.37 -3.08 -0.99
CA MET A 21 3.32 -3.05 0.03
C MET A 21 3.39 -1.71 0.75
N LEU A 22 2.26 -1.02 0.86
CA LEU A 22 2.17 0.26 1.56
C LEU A 22 1.64 0.02 2.98
N ASN A 23 2.42 0.43 3.99
CA ASN A 23 1.99 0.36 5.39
C ASN A 23 0.97 1.47 5.66
N VAL A 24 -0.24 1.10 6.04
CA VAL A 24 -1.30 2.07 6.38
C VAL A 24 -1.65 2.03 7.86
N GLU A 25 -0.99 1.16 8.63
CA GLU A 25 -1.28 1.01 10.05
C GLU A 25 -0.71 2.18 10.86
N THR A 26 -1.46 2.63 11.87
CA THR A 26 -0.97 3.67 12.76
C THR A 26 0.31 3.22 13.48
N ASP A 27 1.25 4.16 13.68
CA ASP A 27 2.50 3.88 14.41
C ASP A 27 2.25 3.44 15.85
N GLN A 28 1.08 3.73 16.40
CA GLN A 28 0.73 3.34 17.77
C GLN A 28 0.66 1.83 17.96
N LEU A 29 0.53 1.07 16.88
CA LEU A 29 0.45 -0.40 16.91
C LEU A 29 1.78 -1.06 16.52
N GLY A 30 2.88 -0.32 16.57
CA GLY A 30 4.19 -0.81 16.14
C GLY A 30 4.74 -2.00 16.94
N VAL A 31 4.11 -2.34 18.07
CA VAL A 31 4.51 -3.49 18.89
C VAL A 31 3.94 -4.81 18.37
N LEU A 32 3.03 -4.77 17.42
CA LEU A 32 2.40 -5.99 16.89
C LEU A 32 3.35 -6.71 15.92
N ASP A 33 3.18 -8.02 15.82
CA ASP A 33 3.95 -8.85 14.89
C ASP A 33 3.42 -8.79 13.46
N THR A 34 2.30 -8.12 13.27
CA THR A 34 1.66 -7.96 11.97
C THR A 34 1.52 -6.48 11.64
N THR A 35 1.42 -6.20 10.35
CA THR A 35 1.21 -4.84 9.85
C THR A 35 0.09 -4.85 8.82
N VAL A 36 -0.81 -3.88 8.92
CA VAL A 36 -1.86 -3.70 7.91
C VAL A 36 -1.27 -2.97 6.72
N VAL A 37 -1.33 -3.62 5.57
CA VAL A 37 -0.75 -3.09 4.34
C VAL A 37 -1.74 -3.13 3.19
N VAL A 38 -1.46 -2.33 2.18
CA VAL A 38 -2.20 -2.31 0.91
C VAL A 38 -1.20 -2.58 -0.20
N PRO A 39 -1.46 -3.57 -1.08
CA PRO A 39 -0.56 -3.84 -2.20
C PRO A 39 -0.59 -2.70 -3.21
N LEU A 40 0.56 -2.45 -3.82
CA LEU A 40 0.68 -1.51 -4.94
C LEU A 40 0.99 -2.31 -6.19
N CYS A 41 0.27 -2.04 -7.28
CA CYS A 41 0.58 -2.63 -8.58
C CYS A 41 0.92 -1.52 -9.57
N ARG A 42 1.65 -1.86 -10.62
CA ARG A 42 1.95 -0.88 -11.67
C ARG A 42 0.66 -0.38 -12.30
N LEU A 43 0.63 0.91 -12.63
CA LEU A 43 -0.56 1.51 -13.26
C LEU A 43 -0.99 0.73 -14.50
N GLU A 44 -0.05 0.28 -15.31
CA GLU A 44 -0.34 -0.48 -16.52
C GLU A 44 -0.99 -1.83 -16.26
N THR A 45 -0.78 -2.40 -15.06
CA THR A 45 -1.38 -3.68 -14.67
C THR A 45 -2.87 -3.50 -14.38
N LEU A 46 -3.25 -2.40 -13.74
CA LEU A 46 -4.64 -2.10 -13.44
C LEU A 46 -5.15 -1.09 -14.46
N LYS A 47 -5.72 -1.59 -15.55
CA LYS A 47 -6.10 -0.76 -16.71
C LYS A 47 -7.09 0.35 -16.38
N LYS A 48 -7.97 0.12 -15.40
CA LYS A 48 -9.00 1.10 -15.02
C LYS A 48 -9.05 1.23 -13.51
N PRO A 49 -8.20 2.08 -12.91
CA PRO A 49 -8.29 2.33 -11.47
C PRO A 49 -9.69 2.86 -11.12
N ALA A 50 -10.26 2.33 -10.05
CA ALA A 50 -11.53 2.82 -9.56
C ALA A 50 -11.33 4.18 -8.91
N ARG A 51 -12.09 5.17 -9.34
CA ARG A 51 -11.99 6.53 -8.83
C ARG A 51 -12.17 6.54 -7.31
N HIS A 52 -11.36 7.30 -6.62
CA HIS A 52 -11.32 7.44 -5.16
C HIS A 52 -10.81 6.20 -4.42
N LEU A 53 -11.02 4.99 -4.95
CA LEU A 53 -10.58 3.77 -4.31
C LEU A 53 -9.12 3.42 -4.62
N ASN A 54 -8.67 3.71 -5.84
CA ASN A 54 -7.34 3.32 -6.30
C ASN A 54 -6.50 4.54 -6.68
N PRO A 55 -6.04 5.33 -5.71
CA PRO A 55 -5.16 6.45 -6.02
C PRO A 55 -3.85 5.99 -6.62
N VAL A 56 -3.22 6.85 -7.40
CA VAL A 56 -1.98 6.57 -8.12
C VAL A 56 -0.86 7.38 -7.49
N PHE A 57 0.26 6.72 -7.22
CA PHE A 57 1.44 7.36 -6.62
C PHE A 57 2.68 7.04 -7.43
N THR A 58 3.67 7.92 -7.36
CA THR A 58 4.98 7.67 -7.94
C THR A 58 5.88 7.04 -6.89
N VAL A 59 6.46 5.88 -7.23
CA VAL A 59 7.43 5.18 -6.40
C VAL A 59 8.60 4.84 -7.30
N GLN A 60 9.81 5.32 -6.95
CA GLN A 60 11.02 5.06 -7.76
C GLN A 60 10.83 5.41 -9.23
N GLU A 61 10.24 6.58 -9.48
CA GLU A 61 10.05 7.15 -10.83
C GLU A 61 9.03 6.42 -11.70
N GLU A 62 8.31 5.44 -11.16
CA GLU A 62 7.23 4.75 -11.84
C GLU A 62 5.91 4.97 -11.12
N MET A 63 4.81 4.84 -11.85
CA MET A 63 3.48 5.05 -11.29
C MET A 63 2.84 3.74 -10.84
N TYR A 64 2.29 3.75 -9.64
CA TYR A 64 1.66 2.57 -9.03
C TYR A 64 0.26 2.92 -8.53
N CYS A 65 -0.63 1.93 -8.59
CA CYS A 65 -1.99 2.03 -8.06
C CYS A 65 -2.06 1.39 -6.69
N MET A 66 -2.71 2.07 -5.76
CA MET A 66 -3.00 1.53 -4.44
C MET A 66 -4.25 0.65 -4.53
N LEU A 67 -4.08 -0.65 -4.27
CA LEU A 67 -5.20 -1.61 -4.32
C LEU A 67 -5.89 -1.67 -2.98
N THR A 68 -6.59 -0.61 -2.64
CA THR A 68 -7.21 -0.40 -1.32
C THR A 68 -8.13 -1.55 -0.94
N GLN A 69 -8.86 -2.10 -1.91
CA GLN A 69 -9.78 -3.22 -1.68
C GLN A 69 -9.08 -4.52 -1.29
N GLN A 70 -7.77 -4.58 -1.45
CA GLN A 70 -6.97 -5.75 -1.08
C GLN A 70 -6.18 -5.53 0.21
N ILE A 71 -6.61 -4.58 1.01
CA ILE A 71 -6.00 -4.34 2.34
C ILE A 71 -5.99 -5.62 3.17
N SER A 72 -4.87 -5.90 3.83
CA SER A 72 -4.75 -7.08 4.67
C SER A 72 -3.68 -6.90 5.73
N GLY A 73 -3.78 -7.72 6.80
CA GLY A 73 -2.73 -7.81 7.80
C GLY A 73 -1.75 -8.90 7.40
N ILE A 74 -0.47 -8.59 7.40
CA ILE A 74 0.56 -9.59 7.10
C ILE A 74 1.63 -9.60 8.19
N SER A 75 2.33 -10.72 8.31
CA SER A 75 3.43 -10.84 9.25
C SER A 75 4.55 -9.86 8.87
N ASN A 76 5.13 -9.20 9.86
CA ASN A 76 6.26 -8.30 9.63
C ASN A 76 7.43 -8.98 8.94
N LYS A 77 7.55 -10.30 9.10
CA LYS A 77 8.59 -11.09 8.45
C LYS A 77 8.42 -11.15 6.93
N ASN A 78 7.22 -10.85 6.44
CA ASN A 78 6.91 -10.89 5.02
C ASN A 78 7.02 -9.53 4.34
N LEU A 79 7.62 -8.56 5.02
CA LEU A 79 7.92 -7.24 4.45
C LEU A 79 9.40 -7.15 4.11
N GLY A 80 9.70 -6.71 2.91
CA GLY A 80 11.06 -6.53 2.45
C GLY A 80 11.66 -5.20 2.89
N HIS A 81 12.61 -4.70 2.11
CA HIS A 81 13.26 -3.42 2.43
C HIS A 81 12.31 -2.25 2.22
N THR A 82 12.45 -1.23 3.05
CA THR A 82 11.76 0.05 2.86
C THR A 82 12.39 0.77 1.68
N VAL A 83 11.58 1.19 0.72
CA VAL A 83 12.06 1.90 -0.46
C VAL A 83 11.75 3.39 -0.43
N THR A 84 10.67 3.80 0.20
CA THR A 84 10.28 5.20 0.32
C THR A 84 9.18 5.34 1.37
N ASN A 85 8.74 6.58 1.60
CA ASN A 85 7.61 6.86 2.48
C ASN A 85 6.66 7.81 1.77
N LEU A 86 5.37 7.51 1.77
CA LEU A 86 4.35 8.27 1.09
C LEU A 86 3.55 9.18 2.04
N SER A 87 4.16 9.65 3.12
CA SER A 87 3.48 10.56 4.06
C SER A 87 3.02 11.86 3.39
N SER A 88 3.68 12.30 2.32
CA SER A 88 3.23 13.45 1.54
C SER A 88 1.91 13.22 0.81
N CYS A 89 1.51 11.96 0.66
CA CYS A 89 0.26 11.56 0.02
C CYS A 89 -0.79 11.14 1.04
N ARG A 90 -0.61 11.51 2.30
CA ARG A 90 -1.50 11.10 3.40
C ARG A 90 -2.97 11.32 3.09
N SER A 91 -3.31 12.50 2.55
CA SER A 91 -4.71 12.84 2.28
C SER A 91 -5.36 11.88 1.30
N GLU A 92 -4.66 11.54 0.21
CA GLU A 92 -5.18 10.63 -0.79
C GLU A 92 -5.29 9.21 -0.25
N ILE A 93 -4.31 8.78 0.55
CA ILE A 93 -4.32 7.43 1.14
C ILE A 93 -5.50 7.30 2.10
N LEU A 94 -5.65 8.26 3.02
CA LEU A 94 -6.74 8.21 3.99
C LEU A 94 -8.11 8.33 3.32
N ALA A 95 -8.22 9.14 2.28
CA ALA A 95 -9.47 9.26 1.53
C ALA A 95 -9.86 7.93 0.88
N ALA A 96 -8.89 7.18 0.35
CA ALA A 96 -9.16 5.88 -0.24
C ALA A 96 -9.61 4.86 0.81
N LEU A 97 -8.95 4.84 1.95
CA LEU A 97 -9.33 3.95 3.06
C LEU A 97 -10.73 4.31 3.58
N ASP A 98 -11.01 5.59 3.73
CA ASP A 98 -12.33 6.06 4.16
C ASP A 98 -13.39 5.66 3.15
N PHE A 99 -13.11 5.81 1.86
CA PHE A 99 -14.03 5.41 0.79
C PHE A 99 -14.34 3.92 0.86
N LEU A 100 -13.33 3.10 1.09
CA LEU A 100 -13.50 1.65 1.21
C LEU A 100 -14.45 1.27 2.36
N ILE A 101 -14.35 1.97 3.48
CA ILE A 101 -15.00 1.58 4.73
C ILE A 101 -16.37 2.26 4.89
N THR A 102 -16.49 3.54 4.55
CA THR A 102 -17.64 4.35 4.92
C THR A 102 -18.42 4.94 3.76
N ALA A 103 -17.91 4.89 2.55
CA ALA A 103 -18.63 5.44 1.39
C ALA A 103 -19.89 4.62 1.10
N VAL A 104 -20.98 5.30 0.86
CA VAL A 104 -22.29 4.71 0.54
C VAL A 104 -22.79 5.21 -0.79
#